data_f6b9bcc652638361a3b3461505fd0338
#
_entry.id   f6b9bcc652638361a3b3461505fd0338
#
_cell.length_a   1.000
_cell.length_b   1.000
_cell.length_c   1.000
_cell.angle_alpha   90.00
_cell.angle_beta   90.00
_cell.angle_gamma   90.00
#
_symmetry.space_group_name_H-M   'P 1'
#
loop_
_entity.id
_entity.type
_entity.pdbx_description
1 polymer ?
#
loop_
_entity_poly.entity_id
_entity_poly.type
_entity_poly.pdbx_seq_one_letter_code
_entity_poly.pdbx_strand_id
1 'polypeptide(L)'
;GLTVMIAISGWISERSPVDGVGLISQQSVLLVTIALVIATMATTWLRLAALPFALAGLLTVSDTRTPDVLISEDARLVALPIGGGELAVSRERPNEFTVDNWKRALTSETIVVPEVFDKSDGQFDVADAVELPPGSPFYCSSGVCVARHMSGAIIAYVEDRKDTWKACGFAELIVINDATAYDACHNPLVLVITKRQLARKGSAAVFFDRQSATTPATISFAVGSPYRPWHTHRKYSREARGLAPFKKPEKPAANPQPPQ
;
A
#
# COMPACT_ATOMS: atom_id res chain seq x y z
N GLY A 1 15.70 -24.89 -29.44
CA GLY A 1 14.69 -23.81 -29.30
C GLY A 1 14.48 -23.43 -27.87
N LEU A 2 13.75 -24.22 -27.08
CA LEU A 2 13.30 -23.81 -25.70
C LEU A 2 14.48 -23.53 -24.75
N THR A 3 15.52 -24.37 -24.79
CA THR A 3 16.70 -24.19 -23.93
C THR A 3 17.44 -22.89 -24.20
N VAL A 4 17.51 -22.45 -25.44
CA VAL A 4 18.14 -21.18 -25.83
C VAL A 4 17.29 -19.99 -25.36
N MET A 5 15.96 -20.08 -25.48
CA MET A 5 15.05 -19.04 -24.98
C MET A 5 15.16 -18.88 -23.46
N ILE A 6 15.21 -19.99 -22.71
CA ILE A 6 15.38 -19.96 -21.25
C ILE A 6 16.75 -19.37 -20.89
N ALA A 7 17.81 -19.73 -21.57
CA ALA A 7 19.15 -19.20 -21.33
C ALA A 7 19.23 -17.69 -21.60
N ILE A 8 18.63 -17.21 -22.70
CA ILE A 8 18.58 -15.80 -23.07
C ILE A 8 17.73 -15.04 -22.03
N SER A 9 16.56 -15.56 -21.65
CA SER A 9 15.70 -14.96 -20.64
C SER A 9 16.40 -14.84 -19.28
N GLY A 10 17.10 -15.89 -18.84
CA GLY A 10 17.90 -15.88 -17.63
C GLY A 10 19.01 -14.83 -17.69
N TRP A 11 19.75 -14.78 -18.79
CA TRP A 11 20.83 -13.81 -19.00
C TRP A 11 20.32 -12.34 -18.97
N ILE A 12 19.15 -12.07 -19.59
CA ILE A 12 18.52 -10.74 -19.56
C ILE A 12 18.03 -10.42 -18.15
N SER A 13 17.37 -11.37 -17.48
CA SER A 13 16.82 -11.19 -16.13
C SER A 13 17.91 -10.83 -15.11
N GLU A 14 19.05 -11.52 -15.15
CA GLU A 14 20.18 -11.25 -14.26
C GLU A 14 20.82 -9.89 -14.46
N ARG A 15 20.68 -9.31 -15.68
CA ARG A 15 21.29 -8.00 -16.02
C ARG A 15 20.30 -6.85 -16.07
N SER A 16 19.02 -7.15 -15.95
CA SER A 16 17.99 -6.11 -15.94
C SER A 16 17.89 -5.50 -14.56
N PRO A 17 18.08 -4.18 -14.40
CA PRO A 17 17.95 -3.49 -13.11
C PRO A 17 16.48 -3.29 -12.74
N VAL A 18 15.67 -4.36 -12.83
CA VAL A 18 14.21 -4.27 -12.65
C VAL A 18 13.84 -3.82 -11.23
N ASP A 19 14.68 -4.17 -10.26
CA ASP A 19 14.43 -3.85 -8.85
C ASP A 19 14.91 -2.44 -8.45
N GLY A 20 15.70 -1.77 -9.29
CA GLY A 20 16.28 -0.45 -9.00
C GLY A 20 15.57 0.75 -9.66
N VAL A 21 14.55 0.52 -10.47
CA VAL A 21 13.96 1.60 -11.29
C VAL A 21 12.85 2.38 -10.54
N GLY A 22 12.19 1.76 -9.58
CA GLY A 22 11.12 2.40 -8.81
C GLY A 22 9.90 2.81 -9.65
N LEU A 23 9.18 3.81 -9.18
CA LEU A 23 8.02 4.37 -9.90
C LEU A 23 8.48 5.31 -11.01
N ILE A 24 8.09 5.01 -12.25
CA ILE A 24 8.37 5.85 -13.41
C ILE A 24 7.18 6.77 -13.67
N SER A 25 7.44 8.05 -13.96
CA SER A 25 6.39 9.01 -14.27
C SER A 25 5.69 8.66 -15.59
N GLN A 26 4.38 8.84 -15.64
CA GLN A 26 3.60 8.63 -16.86
C GLN A 26 4.11 9.52 -18.02
N GLN A 27 4.57 10.71 -17.72
CA GLN A 27 5.13 11.64 -18.71
C GLN A 27 6.43 11.09 -19.31
N SER A 28 7.31 10.54 -18.46
CA SER A 28 8.54 9.90 -18.91
C SER A 28 8.26 8.73 -19.87
N VAL A 29 7.34 7.85 -19.50
CA VAL A 29 6.94 6.72 -20.35
C VAL A 29 6.44 7.19 -21.72
N LEU A 30 5.58 8.22 -21.75
CA LEU A 30 5.06 8.78 -23.01
C LEU A 30 6.18 9.38 -23.87
N LEU A 31 7.07 10.18 -23.28
CA LEU A 31 8.17 10.82 -23.99
C LEU A 31 9.15 9.81 -24.57
N VAL A 32 9.54 8.81 -23.76
CA VAL A 32 10.43 7.71 -24.23
C VAL A 32 9.77 6.88 -25.32
N THR A 33 8.46 6.62 -25.21
CA THR A 33 7.72 5.89 -26.24
C THR A 33 7.68 6.67 -27.55
N ILE A 34 7.40 7.98 -27.49
CA ILE A 34 7.44 8.86 -28.68
C ILE A 34 8.83 8.86 -29.29
N ALA A 35 9.89 9.00 -28.50
CA ALA A 35 11.27 8.94 -28.96
C ALA A 35 11.57 7.63 -29.68
N LEU A 36 11.14 6.49 -29.10
CA LEU A 36 11.34 5.17 -29.68
C LEU A 36 10.61 5.03 -31.02
N VAL A 37 9.35 5.49 -31.10
CA VAL A 37 8.56 5.46 -32.34
C VAL A 37 9.24 6.30 -33.44
N ILE A 38 9.69 7.52 -33.12
CA ILE A 38 10.40 8.37 -34.09
C ILE A 38 11.70 7.71 -34.54
N ALA A 39 12.49 7.16 -33.61
CA ALA A 39 13.75 6.51 -33.90
C ALA A 39 13.62 5.26 -34.80
N THR A 40 12.52 4.51 -34.66
CA THR A 40 12.29 3.27 -35.41
C THR A 40 11.57 3.52 -36.74
N MET A 41 10.64 4.47 -36.80
CA MET A 41 9.81 4.69 -37.99
C MET A 41 10.40 5.72 -38.95
N ALA A 42 11.18 6.67 -38.48
CA ALA A 42 11.80 7.68 -39.38
C ALA A 42 13.00 7.07 -40.11
N THR A 43 13.05 7.27 -41.42
CA THR A 43 14.12 6.74 -42.31
C THR A 43 15.22 7.73 -42.61
N THR A 44 15.03 9.01 -42.28
CA THR A 44 15.93 10.09 -42.56
C THR A 44 16.58 10.68 -41.32
N TRP A 45 17.32 11.75 -41.44
CA TRP A 45 17.89 12.50 -40.33
C TRP A 45 16.85 12.96 -39.29
N LEU A 46 15.54 12.92 -39.63
CA LEU A 46 14.44 13.07 -38.69
C LEU A 46 14.54 12.15 -37.45
N ARG A 47 15.29 11.05 -37.54
CA ARG A 47 15.61 10.22 -36.36
C ARG A 47 16.27 11.01 -35.25
N LEU A 48 17.00 12.05 -35.54
CA LEU A 48 17.65 12.91 -34.57
C LEU A 48 16.63 13.66 -33.70
N ALA A 49 15.40 13.86 -34.20
CA ALA A 49 14.32 14.43 -33.41
C ALA A 49 13.91 13.51 -32.22
N ALA A 50 14.25 12.23 -32.22
CA ALA A 50 14.04 11.35 -31.11
C ALA A 50 14.88 11.74 -29.87
N LEU A 51 16.08 12.33 -30.09
CA LEU A 51 17.01 12.66 -29.00
C LEU A 51 16.43 13.63 -27.96
N PRO A 52 15.83 14.78 -28.34
CA PRO A 52 15.24 15.69 -27.35
C PRO A 52 14.09 15.05 -26.56
N PHE A 53 13.27 14.20 -27.19
CA PHE A 53 12.21 13.48 -26.48
C PHE A 53 12.77 12.42 -25.53
N ALA A 54 13.81 11.68 -25.95
CA ALA A 54 14.47 10.71 -25.07
C ALA A 54 15.11 11.41 -23.87
N LEU A 55 15.81 12.54 -24.11
CA LEU A 55 16.44 13.30 -23.04
C LEU A 55 15.40 13.89 -22.08
N ALA A 56 14.33 14.47 -22.59
CA ALA A 56 13.24 14.99 -21.77
C ALA A 56 12.56 13.87 -20.96
N GLY A 57 12.35 12.70 -21.57
CA GLY A 57 11.83 11.52 -20.88
C GLY A 57 12.73 11.04 -19.76
N LEU A 58 14.04 11.00 -19.97
CA LEU A 58 15.01 10.64 -18.94
C LEU A 58 15.04 11.64 -17.77
N LEU A 59 14.96 12.94 -18.08
CA LEU A 59 14.97 13.99 -17.06
C LEU A 59 13.70 13.97 -16.18
N THR A 60 12.58 13.47 -16.72
CA THR A 60 11.30 13.38 -15.99
C THR A 60 11.07 12.03 -15.29
N VAL A 61 12.01 11.09 -15.37
CA VAL A 61 11.89 9.76 -14.69
C VAL A 61 11.71 9.93 -13.18
N SER A 62 12.49 10.79 -12.56
CA SER A 62 12.51 10.99 -11.10
C SER A 62 11.41 11.94 -10.59
N ASP A 63 10.57 12.49 -11.46
CA ASP A 63 9.55 13.48 -11.09
C ASP A 63 8.27 12.81 -10.48
N THR A 64 8.41 11.58 -10.01
CA THR A 64 7.31 10.84 -9.38
C THR A 64 7.43 10.92 -7.86
N ARG A 65 6.44 11.54 -7.23
CA ARG A 65 6.36 11.53 -5.76
C ARG A 65 6.08 10.10 -5.30
N THR A 66 6.98 9.56 -4.49
CA THR A 66 6.78 8.26 -3.85
C THR A 66 5.70 8.38 -2.76
N PRO A 67 4.78 7.41 -2.65
CA PRO A 67 3.81 7.40 -1.58
C PRO A 67 4.48 7.18 -0.22
N ASP A 68 3.96 7.88 0.78
CA ASP A 68 4.45 7.78 2.16
C ASP A 68 3.84 6.56 2.88
N VAL A 69 2.62 6.13 2.50
CA VAL A 69 1.98 4.91 3.02
C VAL A 69 1.25 4.18 1.89
N LEU A 70 1.39 2.86 1.85
CA LEU A 70 0.64 1.97 0.97
C LEU A 70 -0.33 1.11 1.76
N ILE A 71 -1.55 0.96 1.24
CA ILE A 71 -2.62 0.19 1.89
C ILE A 71 -3.19 -0.80 0.89
N SER A 72 -3.22 -2.09 1.25
CA SER A 72 -3.76 -3.14 0.40
C SER A 72 -5.29 -3.04 0.26
N GLU A 73 -5.81 -3.54 -0.85
CA GLU A 73 -7.23 -3.52 -1.18
C GLU A 73 -8.10 -4.23 -0.13
N ASP A 74 -7.58 -5.27 0.49
CA ASP A 74 -8.25 -6.05 1.52
C ASP A 74 -8.14 -5.44 2.93
N ALA A 75 -7.49 -4.27 3.07
CA ALA A 75 -7.19 -3.58 4.32
C ALA A 75 -6.36 -4.40 5.32
N ARG A 76 -5.70 -5.46 4.87
CA ARG A 76 -4.94 -6.34 5.77
C ARG A 76 -3.48 -5.99 5.90
N LEU A 77 -2.97 -5.21 4.96
CA LEU A 77 -1.57 -4.84 4.90
C LEU A 77 -1.44 -3.32 4.74
N VAL A 78 -0.70 -2.72 5.63
CA VAL A 78 -0.24 -1.34 5.55
C VAL A 78 1.27 -1.38 5.53
N ALA A 79 1.89 -0.60 4.68
CA ALA A 79 3.33 -0.49 4.60
C ALA A 79 3.76 0.97 4.48
N LEU A 80 4.91 1.28 5.06
CA LEU A 80 5.53 2.60 4.97
C LEU A 80 7.06 2.47 4.88
N PRO A 81 7.73 3.30 4.07
CA PRO A 81 9.18 3.38 4.06
C PRO A 81 9.66 4.07 5.34
N ILE A 82 10.64 3.44 6.03
CA ILE A 82 11.20 3.96 7.29
C ILE A 82 12.64 4.49 7.15
N GLY A 83 13.16 4.51 5.93
CA GLY A 83 14.53 4.91 5.64
C GLY A 83 15.45 3.71 5.44
N GLY A 84 16.72 3.97 5.02
CA GLY A 84 17.69 2.90 4.81
C GLY A 84 17.34 1.83 3.77
N GLY A 85 16.35 2.06 2.92
CA GLY A 85 15.85 1.04 1.98
C GLY A 85 14.94 0.00 2.64
N GLU A 86 14.43 0.27 3.82
CA GLU A 86 13.57 -0.63 4.57
C GLU A 86 12.09 -0.26 4.43
N LEU A 87 11.24 -1.28 4.35
CA LEU A 87 9.79 -1.17 4.28
C LEU A 87 9.15 -1.81 5.52
N ALA A 88 8.62 -0.98 6.41
CA ALA A 88 7.87 -1.46 7.56
C ALA A 88 6.48 -1.94 7.13
N VAL A 89 6.05 -3.09 7.63
CA VAL A 89 4.76 -3.70 7.33
C VAL A 89 3.96 -3.96 8.61
N SER A 90 2.64 -3.83 8.54
CA SER A 90 1.74 -3.99 9.71
C SER A 90 1.41 -5.45 10.04
N ARG A 91 2.05 -6.42 9.40
CA ARG A 91 1.73 -7.84 9.56
C ARG A 91 2.97 -8.71 9.50
N GLU A 92 3.08 -9.68 10.41
CA GLU A 92 4.20 -10.62 10.47
C GLU A 92 4.34 -11.50 9.21
N ARG A 93 3.20 -11.92 8.65
CA ARG A 93 3.16 -12.76 7.44
C ARG A 93 2.35 -12.05 6.36
N PRO A 94 2.94 -11.08 5.67
CA PRO A 94 2.27 -10.38 4.60
C PRO A 94 2.16 -11.25 3.35
N ASN A 95 1.30 -10.86 2.41
CA ASN A 95 1.24 -11.49 1.09
C ASN A 95 2.50 -11.14 0.30
N GLU A 96 3.33 -12.14 -0.01
CA GLU A 96 4.62 -11.98 -0.69
C GLU A 96 4.48 -11.23 -2.02
N PHE A 97 3.50 -11.59 -2.85
CA PHE A 97 3.27 -10.91 -4.13
C PHE A 97 3.03 -9.40 -3.95
N THR A 98 2.25 -9.02 -2.94
CA THR A 98 1.96 -7.60 -2.69
C THR A 98 3.20 -6.87 -2.19
N VAL A 99 3.93 -7.49 -1.27
CA VAL A 99 5.16 -6.90 -0.71
C VAL A 99 6.24 -6.75 -1.76
N ASP A 100 6.46 -7.76 -2.61
CA ASP A 100 7.47 -7.70 -3.67
C ASP A 100 7.18 -6.57 -4.68
N ASN A 101 5.90 -6.40 -5.05
CA ASN A 101 5.51 -5.27 -5.90
C ASN A 101 5.76 -3.92 -5.22
N TRP A 102 5.47 -3.81 -3.93
CA TRP A 102 5.71 -2.57 -3.18
C TRP A 102 7.19 -2.30 -2.95
N LYS A 103 8.00 -3.32 -2.69
CA LYS A 103 9.46 -3.20 -2.60
C LYS A 103 10.04 -2.63 -3.90
N ARG A 104 9.63 -3.17 -5.05
CA ARG A 104 10.05 -2.66 -6.36
C ARG A 104 9.60 -1.22 -6.60
N ALA A 105 8.35 -0.91 -6.28
CA ALA A 105 7.80 0.43 -6.46
C ALA A 105 8.49 1.48 -5.59
N LEU A 106 8.87 1.13 -4.36
CA LEU A 106 9.51 2.01 -3.39
C LEU A 106 11.04 1.87 -3.36
N THR A 107 11.62 1.01 -4.21
CA THR A 107 13.06 0.68 -4.21
C THR A 107 13.58 0.23 -2.84
N SER A 108 12.75 -0.53 -2.11
CA SER A 108 13.12 -1.06 -0.79
C SER A 108 13.75 -2.44 -0.92
N GLU A 109 14.81 -2.70 -0.18
CA GLU A 109 15.55 -3.98 -0.22
C GLU A 109 14.99 -4.97 0.79
N THR A 110 14.67 -4.50 1.98
CA THR A 110 14.27 -5.33 3.12
C THR A 110 12.88 -4.96 3.64
N ILE A 111 12.26 -5.91 4.33
CA ILE A 111 11.00 -5.68 5.07
C ILE A 111 11.26 -5.77 6.57
N VAL A 112 10.64 -4.87 7.31
CA VAL A 112 10.62 -4.89 8.78
C VAL A 112 9.23 -5.30 9.22
N VAL A 113 9.13 -6.45 9.85
CA VAL A 113 7.88 -6.98 10.40
C VAL A 113 7.52 -6.28 11.71
N PRO A 114 6.23 -6.26 12.11
CA PRO A 114 5.83 -5.59 13.33
C PRO A 114 6.35 -6.31 14.59
N GLU A 115 6.65 -5.54 15.60
CA GLU A 115 6.86 -6.05 16.96
C GLU A 115 5.49 -6.14 17.66
N VAL A 116 5.19 -7.33 18.22
CA VAL A 116 3.90 -7.59 18.86
C VAL A 116 4.12 -7.71 20.38
N PHE A 117 3.39 -6.89 21.13
CA PHE A 117 3.43 -6.85 22.58
C PHE A 117 2.14 -7.44 23.16
N ASP A 118 2.27 -8.34 24.12
CA ASP A 118 1.14 -8.88 24.83
C ASP A 118 0.71 -7.92 25.96
N LYS A 119 -0.59 -7.83 26.23
CA LYS A 119 -1.11 -6.97 27.32
C LYS A 119 -0.50 -7.23 28.68
N SER A 120 0.00 -8.45 28.89
CA SER A 120 0.58 -8.89 30.17
C SER A 120 1.96 -8.28 30.44
N ASP A 121 2.68 -7.87 29.39
CA ASP A 121 4.10 -7.50 29.54
C ASP A 121 4.31 -6.04 29.92
N GLY A 122 3.27 -5.18 29.83
CA GLY A 122 3.34 -3.77 30.24
C GLY A 122 4.38 -2.92 29.52
N GLN A 123 4.98 -3.45 28.44
CA GLN A 123 6.12 -2.84 27.77
C GLN A 123 5.74 -1.77 26.76
N PHE A 124 4.54 -1.82 26.18
CA PHE A 124 4.10 -0.86 25.17
C PHE A 124 2.58 -0.63 25.21
N ASP A 125 2.18 0.62 25.36
CA ASP A 125 0.80 1.07 25.12
C ASP A 125 0.72 1.79 23.77
N VAL A 126 -0.42 1.65 23.10
CA VAL A 126 -0.69 2.34 21.81
C VAL A 126 -0.55 3.86 21.96
N ALA A 127 -0.83 4.41 23.14
CA ALA A 127 -0.66 5.83 23.45
C ALA A 127 0.82 6.29 23.40
N ASP A 128 1.77 5.38 23.63
CA ASP A 128 3.22 5.67 23.57
C ASP A 128 3.70 5.95 22.13
N ALA A 129 2.82 5.74 21.14
CA ALA A 129 3.11 6.05 19.74
C ALA A 129 3.59 7.50 19.50
N VAL A 130 3.17 8.43 20.35
CA VAL A 130 3.58 9.84 20.29
C VAL A 130 5.07 10.03 20.62
N GLU A 131 5.64 9.14 21.44
CA GLU A 131 7.03 9.18 21.86
C GLU A 131 7.98 8.45 20.90
N LEU A 132 7.43 7.64 19.95
CA LEU A 132 8.24 6.92 18.98
C LEU A 132 9.08 7.89 18.15
N PRO A 133 10.34 7.57 17.84
CA PRO A 133 11.14 8.37 16.93
C PRO A 133 10.55 8.32 15.50
N PRO A 134 10.73 9.38 14.67
CA PRO A 134 10.37 9.35 13.26
C PRO A 134 11.07 8.20 12.52
N GLY A 135 10.31 7.48 11.67
CA GLY A 135 10.81 6.30 10.97
C GLY A 135 10.73 5.01 11.78
N SER A 136 9.93 4.98 12.85
CA SER A 136 9.71 3.74 13.63
C SER A 136 8.85 2.73 12.85
N PRO A 137 9.18 1.43 12.93
CA PRO A 137 8.37 0.36 12.38
C PRO A 137 7.03 0.22 13.10
N PHE A 138 6.24 -0.80 12.74
CA PHE A 138 4.98 -1.07 13.43
C PHE A 138 5.21 -1.75 14.78
N TYR A 139 4.58 -1.19 15.81
CA TYR A 139 4.42 -1.76 17.14
C TYR A 139 2.97 -2.10 17.36
N CYS A 140 2.68 -3.36 17.67
CA CYS A 140 1.32 -3.88 17.77
C CYS A 140 0.99 -4.28 19.21
N SER A 141 -0.14 -3.81 19.72
CA SER A 141 -0.71 -4.26 20.99
C SER A 141 -2.23 -4.31 20.88
N SER A 142 -2.82 -5.41 21.36
CA SER A 142 -4.29 -5.53 21.49
C SER A 142 -5.09 -5.24 20.22
N GLY A 143 -4.61 -5.71 19.06
CA GLY A 143 -5.30 -5.54 17.76
C GLY A 143 -5.15 -4.15 17.14
N VAL A 144 -4.28 -3.29 17.69
CA VAL A 144 -3.89 -2.01 17.13
C VAL A 144 -2.39 -1.99 16.90
N CYS A 145 -1.98 -1.65 15.69
CA CYS A 145 -0.57 -1.46 15.34
C CYS A 145 -0.33 0.02 15.04
N VAL A 146 0.74 0.59 15.56
CA VAL A 146 1.10 1.99 15.33
C VAL A 146 2.52 2.07 14.79
N ALA A 147 2.74 3.01 13.88
CA ALA A 147 4.06 3.31 13.33
C ALA A 147 4.20 4.82 13.15
N ARG A 148 5.43 5.32 13.13
CA ARG A 148 5.68 6.73 12.90
C ARG A 148 6.47 6.95 11.63
N HIS A 149 5.87 7.69 10.71
CA HIS A 149 6.52 8.05 9.44
C HIS A 149 7.69 9.02 9.66
N MET A 150 8.61 9.09 8.69
CA MET A 150 9.75 10.03 8.73
C MET A 150 9.34 11.51 8.85
N SER A 151 8.12 11.87 8.40
CA SER A 151 7.56 13.23 8.57
C SER A 151 7.07 13.51 9.99
N GLY A 152 7.06 12.52 10.87
CA GLY A 152 6.49 12.58 12.21
C GLY A 152 5.03 12.15 12.29
N ALA A 153 4.33 11.96 11.17
CA ALA A 153 2.95 11.51 11.15
C ALA A 153 2.81 10.10 11.75
N ILE A 154 1.78 9.92 12.58
CA ILE A 154 1.49 8.63 13.23
C ILE A 154 0.41 7.90 12.44
N ILE A 155 0.72 6.65 12.07
CA ILE A 155 -0.15 5.75 11.33
C ILE A 155 -0.64 4.67 12.29
N ALA A 156 -1.96 4.48 12.38
CA ALA A 156 -2.56 3.39 13.13
C ALA A 156 -3.26 2.40 12.19
N TYR A 157 -2.99 1.13 12.36
CA TYR A 157 -3.74 0.03 11.78
C TYR A 157 -4.58 -0.63 12.86
N VAL A 158 -5.87 -0.77 12.63
CA VAL A 158 -6.83 -1.31 13.60
C VAL A 158 -7.54 -2.52 13.00
N GLU A 159 -7.50 -3.63 13.72
CA GLU A 159 -8.09 -4.87 13.25
C GLU A 159 -9.62 -4.90 13.43
N ASP A 160 -10.13 -4.45 14.58
CA ASP A 160 -11.56 -4.39 14.90
C ASP A 160 -11.99 -2.92 15.12
N ARG A 161 -13.11 -2.52 14.55
CA ARG A 161 -13.71 -1.18 14.73
C ARG A 161 -13.85 -0.74 16.19
N LYS A 162 -13.99 -1.69 17.10
CA LYS A 162 -14.16 -1.41 18.55
C LYS A 162 -12.94 -0.73 19.15
N ASP A 163 -11.76 -0.97 18.57
CA ASP A 163 -10.50 -0.45 19.07
C ASP A 163 -10.08 0.88 18.40
N THR A 164 -10.86 1.37 17.42
CA THR A 164 -10.53 2.58 16.65
C THR A 164 -10.36 3.82 17.54
N TRP A 165 -11.17 3.96 18.59
CA TRP A 165 -11.13 5.09 19.51
C TRP A 165 -9.75 5.27 20.18
N LYS A 166 -8.98 4.20 20.35
CA LYS A 166 -7.65 4.21 20.95
C LYS A 166 -6.66 5.06 20.13
N ALA A 167 -6.85 5.11 18.82
CA ALA A 167 -5.96 5.81 17.90
C ALA A 167 -6.42 7.24 17.55
N CYS A 168 -7.70 7.59 17.80
CA CYS A 168 -8.29 8.87 17.39
C CYS A 168 -7.64 10.11 18.01
N GLY A 169 -6.98 9.97 19.16
CA GLY A 169 -6.39 11.09 19.88
C GLY A 169 -5.02 11.55 19.38
N PHE A 170 -4.32 10.70 18.58
CA PHE A 170 -2.95 10.97 18.20
C PHE A 170 -2.58 10.59 16.76
N ALA A 171 -3.34 9.71 16.10
CA ALA A 171 -3.01 9.26 14.74
C ALA A 171 -3.54 10.23 13.68
N GLU A 172 -2.72 10.54 12.68
CA GLU A 172 -3.11 11.29 11.49
C GLU A 172 -3.76 10.41 10.42
N LEU A 173 -3.37 9.13 10.37
CA LEU A 173 -3.95 8.13 9.48
C LEU A 173 -4.37 6.90 10.27
N ILE A 174 -5.64 6.52 10.13
CA ILE A 174 -6.17 5.29 10.71
C ILE A 174 -6.71 4.38 9.61
N VAL A 175 -6.19 3.16 9.53
CA VAL A 175 -6.66 2.12 8.62
C VAL A 175 -7.42 1.07 9.41
N ILE A 176 -8.70 0.85 9.08
CA ILE A 176 -9.57 -0.07 9.81
C ILE A 176 -9.87 -1.31 8.93
N ASN A 177 -9.43 -2.49 9.37
CA ASN A 177 -9.67 -3.77 8.70
C ASN A 177 -11.08 -4.33 8.97
N ASP A 178 -12.05 -3.48 9.18
CA ASP A 178 -13.45 -3.87 9.35
C ASP A 178 -14.33 -3.11 8.36
N ALA A 179 -15.07 -3.85 7.52
CA ALA A 179 -15.96 -3.28 6.53
C ALA A 179 -17.23 -2.66 7.14
N THR A 180 -17.58 -3.04 8.36
CA THR A 180 -18.73 -2.49 9.10
C THR A 180 -18.39 -1.20 9.83
N ALA A 181 -17.12 -0.78 9.83
CA ALA A 181 -16.67 0.44 10.48
C ALA A 181 -17.17 1.69 9.74
N TYR A 182 -17.46 2.71 10.53
CA TYR A 182 -17.67 4.09 10.10
C TYR A 182 -16.52 4.96 10.62
N ASP A 183 -16.45 6.21 10.17
CA ASP A 183 -15.54 7.18 10.74
C ASP A 183 -15.89 7.40 12.22
N ALA A 184 -15.04 6.87 13.09
CA ALA A 184 -15.26 6.87 14.52
C ALA A 184 -14.64 8.10 15.22
N CYS A 185 -13.73 8.82 14.53
CA CYS A 185 -12.93 9.83 15.21
C CYS A 185 -13.60 11.21 15.24
N HIS A 186 -14.52 11.52 14.33
CA HIS A 186 -15.21 12.82 14.22
C HIS A 186 -14.26 14.04 14.17
N ASN A 187 -12.99 13.80 13.85
CA ASN A 187 -11.96 14.81 13.72
C ASN A 187 -11.56 14.96 12.25
N PRO A 188 -11.77 16.12 11.62
CA PRO A 188 -11.47 16.33 10.20
C PRO A 188 -9.95 16.28 9.89
N LEU A 189 -9.09 16.36 10.88
CA LEU A 189 -7.64 16.27 10.72
C LEU A 189 -7.15 14.79 10.67
N VAL A 190 -7.97 13.85 11.13
CA VAL A 190 -7.65 12.42 11.11
C VAL A 190 -8.20 11.79 9.85
N LEU A 191 -7.30 11.22 9.05
CA LEU A 191 -7.67 10.49 7.85
C LEU A 191 -8.06 9.06 8.21
N VAL A 192 -9.33 8.71 8.09
CA VAL A 192 -9.81 7.34 8.35
C VAL A 192 -10.10 6.62 7.04
N ILE A 193 -9.42 5.50 6.83
CA ILE A 193 -9.62 4.62 5.67
C ILE A 193 -10.16 3.28 6.15
N THR A 194 -11.36 2.93 5.68
CA THR A 194 -12.03 1.69 6.06
C THR A 194 -11.88 0.61 4.98
N LYS A 195 -11.95 -0.64 5.37
CA LYS A 195 -12.02 -1.79 4.44
C LYS A 195 -13.12 -1.64 3.40
N ARG A 196 -14.26 -1.04 3.78
CA ARG A 196 -15.35 -0.74 2.87
C ARG A 196 -14.95 0.21 1.74
N GLN A 197 -14.18 1.25 2.05
CA GLN A 197 -13.68 2.19 1.03
C GLN A 197 -12.68 1.51 0.10
N LEU A 198 -11.76 0.72 0.63
CA LEU A 198 -10.76 -0.03 -0.13
C LEU A 198 -11.40 -1.08 -1.03
N ALA A 199 -12.40 -1.81 -0.55
CA ALA A 199 -13.14 -2.77 -1.37
C ALA A 199 -13.80 -2.12 -2.60
N ARG A 200 -14.27 -0.87 -2.48
CA ARG A 200 -14.87 -0.11 -3.58
C ARG A 200 -13.85 0.54 -4.51
N LYS A 201 -12.79 1.10 -3.93
CA LYS A 201 -11.84 1.97 -4.63
C LYS A 201 -10.48 1.32 -4.90
N GLY A 202 -10.27 0.07 -4.46
CA GLY A 202 -8.99 -0.64 -4.57
C GLY A 202 -7.99 -0.21 -3.51
N SER A 203 -6.73 -0.63 -3.68
CA SER A 203 -5.62 -0.21 -2.83
C SER A 203 -5.47 1.31 -2.80
N ALA A 204 -4.85 1.81 -1.74
CA ALA A 204 -4.64 3.24 -1.57
C ALA A 204 -3.16 3.57 -1.35
N ALA A 205 -2.76 4.72 -1.89
CA ALA A 205 -1.49 5.38 -1.62
C ALA A 205 -1.78 6.71 -0.91
N VAL A 206 -1.09 6.94 0.19
CA VAL A 206 -1.25 8.15 1.01
C VAL A 206 0.01 8.98 0.90
N PHE A 207 -0.16 10.28 0.77
CA PHE A 207 0.92 11.27 0.66
C PHE A 207 0.71 12.31 1.75
N PHE A 208 1.66 12.44 2.68
CA PHE A 208 1.65 13.49 3.68
C PHE A 208 2.21 14.79 3.10
N ASP A 209 1.61 15.92 3.42
CA ASP A 209 2.18 17.21 3.03
C ASP A 209 3.34 17.55 3.97
N ARG A 210 4.54 17.66 3.38
CA ARG A 210 5.76 17.98 4.13
C ARG A 210 5.85 19.45 4.56
N GLN A 211 5.00 20.31 3.99
CA GLN A 211 5.08 21.76 4.22
C GLN A 211 4.07 22.29 5.24
N SER A 212 3.07 21.51 5.59
CA SER A 212 2.01 21.96 6.50
C SER A 212 1.50 20.81 7.37
N ALA A 213 1.74 20.90 8.66
CA ALA A 213 1.14 20.00 9.66
C ALA A 213 -0.41 20.10 9.74
N THR A 214 -1.00 21.12 9.09
CA THR A 214 -2.43 21.38 9.08
C THR A 214 -3.15 20.93 7.81
N THR A 215 -2.41 20.51 6.79
CA THR A 215 -3.00 20.04 5.53
C THR A 215 -3.28 18.55 5.63
N PRO A 216 -4.53 18.11 5.39
CA PRO A 216 -4.85 16.68 5.42
C PRO A 216 -4.06 15.92 4.35
N ALA A 217 -3.66 14.70 4.68
CA ALA A 217 -2.95 13.83 3.74
C ALA A 217 -3.77 13.62 2.46
N THR A 218 -3.08 13.58 1.32
CA THR A 218 -3.72 13.30 0.02
C THR A 218 -3.79 11.79 -0.18
N ILE A 219 -4.96 11.28 -0.59
CA ILE A 219 -5.16 9.86 -0.90
C ILE A 219 -5.33 9.69 -2.40
N SER A 220 -4.60 8.72 -2.95
CA SER A 220 -4.81 8.20 -4.30
C SER A 220 -5.26 6.75 -4.23
N PHE A 221 -6.42 6.45 -4.82
CA PHE A 221 -6.93 5.08 -4.91
C PHE A 221 -6.63 4.47 -6.27
N ALA A 222 -6.44 3.15 -6.31
CA ALA A 222 -6.16 2.43 -7.55
C ALA A 222 -7.32 2.51 -8.56
N VAL A 223 -8.56 2.64 -8.06
CA VAL A 223 -9.74 2.87 -8.90
C VAL A 223 -10.07 4.36 -8.87
N GLY A 224 -9.58 5.06 -9.90
CA GLY A 224 -9.78 6.50 -10.06
C GLY A 224 -11.13 6.87 -10.72
N SER A 225 -11.33 8.17 -10.92
CA SER A 225 -12.43 8.74 -11.70
C SER A 225 -11.95 9.02 -13.14
N PRO A 226 -12.76 8.76 -14.19
CA PRO A 226 -14.12 8.22 -14.14
C PRO A 226 -14.17 6.71 -13.82
N TYR A 227 -15.22 6.30 -13.12
CA TYR A 227 -15.45 4.90 -12.78
C TYR A 227 -15.78 4.09 -14.05
N ARG A 228 -14.95 3.10 -14.36
CA ARG A 228 -15.09 2.32 -15.60
C ARG A 228 -16.05 1.15 -15.42
N PRO A 229 -16.75 0.68 -16.51
CA PRO A 229 -17.75 -0.37 -16.42
C PRO A 229 -17.27 -1.66 -15.73
N TRP A 230 -16.00 -2.05 -15.97
CA TRP A 230 -15.43 -3.26 -15.36
C TRP A 230 -15.13 -3.13 -13.86
N HIS A 231 -15.20 -1.94 -13.28
CA HIS A 231 -15.09 -1.76 -11.82
C HIS A 231 -16.43 -2.00 -11.10
N THR A 232 -17.54 -2.16 -11.85
CA THR A 232 -18.90 -2.25 -11.28
C THR A 232 -19.05 -3.42 -10.31
N HIS A 233 -18.37 -4.55 -10.56
CA HIS A 233 -18.41 -5.73 -9.70
C HIS A 233 -17.94 -5.44 -8.26
N ARG A 234 -17.03 -4.47 -8.06
CA ARG A 234 -16.51 -4.08 -6.75
C ARG A 234 -17.62 -3.61 -5.79
N LYS A 235 -18.69 -3.03 -6.31
CA LYS A 235 -19.81 -2.53 -5.50
C LYS A 235 -20.60 -3.66 -4.82
N TYR A 236 -20.50 -4.88 -5.34
CA TYR A 236 -21.30 -6.02 -4.92
C TYR A 236 -20.62 -6.93 -3.91
N SER A 237 -19.32 -6.75 -3.64
CA SER A 237 -18.66 -7.52 -2.59
C SER A 237 -19.28 -7.26 -1.21
N ARG A 238 -19.15 -8.22 -0.29
CA ARG A 238 -19.69 -8.08 1.08
C ARG A 238 -19.07 -6.86 1.77
N GLU A 239 -17.78 -6.72 1.63
CA GLU A 239 -16.99 -5.63 2.22
C GLU A 239 -17.43 -4.28 1.65
N ALA A 240 -17.61 -4.16 0.34
CA ALA A 240 -18.07 -2.92 -0.30
C ALA A 240 -19.47 -2.49 0.16
N ARG A 241 -20.30 -3.46 0.55
CA ARG A 241 -21.63 -3.21 1.12
C ARG A 241 -21.61 -2.92 2.62
N GLY A 242 -20.46 -3.05 3.27
CA GLY A 242 -20.31 -2.86 4.71
C GLY A 242 -20.87 -4.01 5.53
N LEU A 243 -20.85 -5.21 4.98
CA LEU A 243 -21.32 -6.41 5.68
C LEU A 243 -20.16 -7.13 6.38
N ALA A 244 -20.45 -7.71 7.54
CA ALA A 244 -19.49 -8.54 8.27
C ALA A 244 -19.01 -9.73 7.41
N PRO A 245 -17.81 -10.29 7.68
CA PRO A 245 -17.33 -11.50 7.01
C PRO A 245 -18.35 -12.63 7.08
N PHE A 246 -18.39 -13.45 6.02
CA PHE A 246 -19.28 -14.60 6.01
C PHE A 246 -18.82 -15.63 7.03
N LYS A 247 -19.67 -15.91 8.02
CA LYS A 247 -19.49 -17.04 8.93
C LYS A 247 -20.21 -18.25 8.36
N LYS A 248 -19.46 -19.31 8.04
CA LYS A 248 -20.07 -20.57 7.63
C LYS A 248 -20.94 -21.07 8.79
N PRO A 249 -22.22 -21.47 8.54
CA PRO A 249 -23.05 -22.08 9.58
C PRO A 249 -22.32 -23.30 10.16
N GLU A 250 -22.23 -23.38 11.48
CA GLU A 250 -21.78 -24.60 12.14
C GLU A 250 -22.72 -25.74 11.75
N LYS A 251 -22.16 -26.86 11.27
CA LYS A 251 -22.96 -28.08 11.08
C LYS A 251 -23.55 -28.43 12.44
N PRO A 252 -24.86 -28.70 12.53
CA PRO A 252 -25.44 -29.24 13.75
C PRO A 252 -24.61 -30.46 14.20
N ALA A 253 -24.25 -30.51 15.46
CA ALA A 253 -23.58 -31.67 16.03
C ALA A 253 -24.41 -32.91 15.65
N ALA A 254 -23.75 -33.90 15.05
CA ALA A 254 -24.41 -35.16 14.75
C ALA A 254 -25.03 -35.71 16.05
N ASN A 255 -26.36 -35.86 16.00
CA ASN A 255 -27.08 -36.42 17.17
C ASN A 255 -26.46 -37.78 17.53
N PRO A 256 -25.97 -38.00 18.76
CA PRO A 256 -25.41 -39.30 19.13
C PRO A 256 -26.47 -40.34 18.91
N GLN A 257 -26.19 -41.33 18.07
CA GLN A 257 -27.07 -42.49 17.91
C GLN A 257 -27.22 -43.18 19.26
N PRO A 258 -28.45 -43.53 19.68
CA PRO A 258 -28.62 -44.31 20.89
C PRO A 258 -27.92 -45.66 20.75
N PRO A 259 -27.31 -46.20 21.79
CA PRO A 259 -26.66 -47.50 21.77
C PRO A 259 -27.71 -48.57 21.46
N GLN A 260 -27.39 -49.48 20.52
CA GLN A 260 -28.17 -50.67 20.19
C GLN A 260 -28.08 -51.72 21.29
#